data_94d0a744bc561b8b40878592e71dc3df
#
_entry.id   94d0a744bc561b8b40878592e71dc3df
#
_cell.length_a   1.000
_cell.length_b   1.000
_cell.length_c   1.000
_cell.angle_alpha   90.00
_cell.angle_beta   90.00
_cell.angle_gamma   90.00
#
_symmetry.space_group_name_H-M   'P 1'
#
loop_
_entity.id
_entity.type
_entity.pdbx_description
1 polymer ?
#
loop_
_entity_poly.entity_id
_entity_poly.type
_entity_poly.pdbx_seq_one_letter_code
_entity_poly.pdbx_strand_id
1 'polypeptide(L)'
;KPDALEAGLRIYNGKPIVNSVNGEEESLNTVLPLVKKYGAAVVGLTLDKDGIPKTAEGRFAIAKRILDRALELGIRREDVYIDCLTLTASAEQEGVMETLKALTRVKQELGLQTVLGVSNISFGLPNRELVNKTFLTMALHAGLTLPILNPNTESMTAAVRTYRLLANHDRNAVEYIAHYGGETPAAPKAAAQSMTLPEAIAAGLPACGENRVQEMTEKLAQNAYN
;
A
#
# COMPACT_ATOMS: atom_id res chain seq x y z
N LYS A 1 -1.48 -27.34 -3.33
CA LYS A 1 -0.79 -28.60 -3.66
C LYS A 1 -0.07 -28.38 -4.99
N PRO A 2 1.20 -28.82 -5.16
CA PRO A 2 2.01 -28.61 -6.37
C PRO A 2 1.33 -29.09 -7.65
N ASP A 3 0.75 -30.27 -7.62
CA ASP A 3 0.05 -30.85 -8.78
C ASP A 3 -1.13 -30.00 -9.26
N ALA A 4 -1.91 -29.46 -8.32
CA ALA A 4 -3.03 -28.59 -8.65
C ALA A 4 -2.54 -27.23 -9.20
N LEU A 5 -1.45 -26.70 -8.64
CA LEU A 5 -0.80 -25.49 -9.15
C LEU A 5 -0.29 -25.71 -10.58
N GLU A 6 0.41 -26.82 -10.82
CA GLU A 6 0.93 -27.13 -12.14
C GLU A 6 -0.20 -27.35 -13.16
N ALA A 7 -1.27 -28.05 -12.77
CA ALA A 7 -2.43 -28.23 -13.64
C ALA A 7 -3.06 -26.89 -14.05
N GLY A 8 -3.20 -25.97 -13.10
CA GLY A 8 -3.70 -24.62 -13.36
C GLY A 8 -2.77 -23.82 -14.29
N LEU A 9 -1.45 -23.86 -14.05
CA LEU A 9 -0.47 -23.17 -14.87
C LEU A 9 -0.44 -23.66 -16.33
N ARG A 10 -0.69 -24.96 -16.55
CA ARG A 10 -0.75 -25.54 -17.90
C ARG A 10 -1.84 -24.97 -18.79
N ILE A 11 -2.98 -24.64 -18.22
CA ILE A 11 -4.15 -24.19 -18.97
C ILE A 11 -4.32 -22.68 -18.92
N TYR A 12 -3.52 -21.97 -18.12
CA TYR A 12 -3.65 -20.53 -18.00
C TYR A 12 -3.19 -19.81 -19.26
N ASN A 13 -4.07 -19.00 -19.83
CA ASN A 13 -3.78 -18.23 -21.02
C ASN A 13 -3.25 -16.83 -20.64
N GLY A 14 -1.94 -16.64 -20.72
CA GLY A 14 -1.26 -15.40 -20.36
C GLY A 14 -0.15 -15.62 -19.34
N LYS A 15 0.31 -14.54 -18.69
CA LYS A 15 1.33 -14.59 -17.63
C LYS A 15 0.67 -14.61 -16.25
N PRO A 16 0.61 -15.75 -15.57
CA PRO A 16 0.02 -15.83 -14.25
C PRO A 16 0.94 -15.26 -13.17
N ILE A 17 0.33 -14.87 -12.05
CA ILE A 17 1.06 -14.60 -10.81
C ILE A 17 0.72 -15.73 -9.83
N VAL A 18 1.72 -16.52 -9.46
CA VAL A 18 1.59 -17.58 -8.46
C VAL A 18 1.55 -16.96 -7.08
N ASN A 19 0.48 -17.18 -6.34
CA ASN A 19 0.35 -16.77 -4.95
C ASN A 19 0.15 -18.03 -4.07
N SER A 20 1.20 -18.50 -3.40
CA SER A 20 2.46 -17.86 -3.10
C SER A 20 3.58 -18.87 -2.83
N VAL A 21 4.79 -18.38 -2.66
CA VAL A 21 5.92 -19.07 -2.05
C VAL A 21 6.25 -18.35 -0.73
N ASN A 22 6.89 -19.06 0.22
CA ASN A 22 7.40 -18.46 1.46
C ASN A 22 8.90 -18.78 1.65
N GLY A 23 9.46 -18.36 2.79
CA GLY A 23 10.89 -18.55 3.10
C GLY A 23 11.31 -19.98 3.49
N GLU A 24 10.39 -20.95 3.48
CA GLU A 24 10.70 -22.35 3.79
C GLU A 24 11.33 -23.04 2.59
N GLU A 25 12.38 -23.86 2.83
CA GLU A 25 13.08 -24.58 1.76
C GLU A 25 12.16 -25.48 0.95
N GLU A 26 11.19 -26.15 1.58
CA GLU A 26 10.21 -26.98 0.89
C GLU A 26 9.37 -26.16 -0.10
N SER A 27 8.89 -25.00 0.33
CA SER A 27 8.12 -24.08 -0.48
C SER A 27 8.94 -23.54 -1.66
N LEU A 28 10.16 -23.09 -1.40
CA LEU A 28 11.09 -22.57 -2.42
C LEU A 28 11.40 -23.62 -3.47
N ASN A 29 11.73 -24.86 -3.03
CA ASN A 29 12.13 -25.96 -3.93
C ASN A 29 10.97 -26.58 -4.71
N THR A 30 9.72 -26.39 -4.24
CA THR A 30 8.54 -26.94 -4.89
C THR A 30 7.89 -25.94 -5.84
N VAL A 31 7.75 -24.68 -5.43
CA VAL A 31 6.98 -23.69 -6.18
C VAL A 31 7.82 -22.96 -7.24
N LEU A 32 9.03 -22.52 -6.88
CA LEU A 32 9.86 -21.72 -7.81
C LEU A 32 10.23 -22.46 -9.11
N PRO A 33 10.51 -23.77 -9.12
CA PRO A 33 10.71 -24.48 -10.37
C PRO A 33 9.50 -24.46 -11.30
N LEU A 34 8.27 -24.52 -10.76
CA LEU A 34 7.05 -24.39 -11.54
C LEU A 34 6.89 -22.96 -12.08
N VAL A 35 7.17 -21.95 -11.26
CA VAL A 35 7.17 -20.54 -11.70
C VAL A 35 8.13 -20.36 -12.88
N LYS A 36 9.33 -20.89 -12.80
CA LYS A 36 10.32 -20.83 -13.89
C LYS A 36 9.85 -21.57 -15.13
N LYS A 37 9.35 -22.80 -14.95
CA LYS A 37 8.91 -23.67 -16.06
C LYS A 37 7.82 -23.03 -16.90
N TYR A 38 6.86 -22.34 -16.27
CA TYR A 38 5.72 -21.73 -16.94
C TYR A 38 5.88 -20.24 -17.22
N GLY A 39 7.03 -19.63 -16.90
CA GLY A 39 7.28 -18.20 -17.12
C GLY A 39 6.35 -17.30 -16.29
N ALA A 40 5.86 -17.79 -15.16
CA ALA A 40 4.99 -17.07 -14.26
C ALA A 40 5.75 -16.00 -13.45
N ALA A 41 5.01 -15.05 -12.88
CA ALA A 41 5.48 -14.26 -11.75
C ALA A 41 5.09 -14.94 -10.43
N VAL A 42 5.66 -14.51 -9.32
CA VAL A 42 5.43 -15.13 -8.01
C VAL A 42 5.36 -14.09 -6.90
N VAL A 43 4.43 -14.30 -5.96
CA VAL A 43 4.36 -13.58 -4.69
C VAL A 43 5.13 -14.38 -3.64
N GLY A 44 6.13 -13.76 -3.02
CA GLY A 44 6.86 -14.30 -1.88
C GLY A 44 6.36 -13.72 -0.57
N LEU A 45 5.89 -14.57 0.32
CA LEU A 45 5.43 -14.18 1.66
C LEU A 45 6.62 -14.11 2.62
N THR A 46 6.73 -13.04 3.38
CA THR A 46 7.80 -12.85 4.36
C THR A 46 7.53 -13.62 5.67
N LEU A 47 7.35 -14.93 5.54
CA LEU A 47 7.22 -15.89 6.64
C LEU A 47 8.04 -17.14 6.37
N ASP A 48 8.40 -17.87 7.41
CA ASP A 48 9.04 -19.17 7.34
C ASP A 48 8.51 -20.12 8.43
N LYS A 49 9.22 -21.19 8.73
CA LYS A 49 8.84 -22.21 9.74
C LYS A 49 8.57 -21.62 11.13
N ASP A 50 9.19 -20.50 11.46
CA ASP A 50 9.04 -19.81 12.73
C ASP A 50 7.87 -18.78 12.71
N GLY A 51 7.16 -18.71 11.58
CA GLY A 51 6.03 -17.81 11.36
C GLY A 51 6.45 -16.46 10.75
N ILE A 52 5.65 -15.42 11.02
CA ILE A 52 5.89 -14.08 10.51
C ILE A 52 6.84 -13.34 11.47
N PRO A 53 8.02 -12.88 11.00
CA PRO A 53 8.93 -12.10 11.85
C PRO A 53 8.26 -10.81 12.34
N LYS A 54 8.46 -10.49 13.62
CA LYS A 54 7.90 -9.28 14.23
C LYS A 54 8.55 -7.99 13.70
N THR A 55 9.80 -8.06 13.25
CA THR A 55 10.59 -6.91 12.82
C THR A 55 10.65 -6.79 11.28
N ALA A 56 10.79 -5.57 10.80
CA ALA A 56 11.05 -5.29 9.39
C ALA A 56 12.33 -5.95 8.89
N GLU A 57 13.37 -6.02 9.73
CA GLU A 57 14.63 -6.69 9.41
C GLU A 57 14.44 -8.19 9.13
N GLY A 58 13.71 -8.88 10.00
CA GLY A 58 13.44 -10.31 9.79
C GLY A 58 12.62 -10.57 8.53
N ARG A 59 11.61 -9.74 8.25
CA ARG A 59 10.84 -9.83 7.00
C ARG A 59 11.69 -9.55 5.77
N PHE A 60 12.55 -8.56 5.84
CA PHE A 60 13.50 -8.24 4.77
C PHE A 60 14.47 -9.39 4.50
N ALA A 61 14.99 -10.05 5.54
CA ALA A 61 15.89 -11.19 5.38
C ALA A 61 15.22 -12.36 4.62
N ILE A 62 13.93 -12.64 4.93
CA ILE A 62 13.16 -13.64 4.20
C ILE A 62 12.90 -13.20 2.76
N ALA A 63 12.52 -11.94 2.52
CA ALA A 63 12.35 -11.40 1.17
C ALA A 63 13.60 -11.57 0.32
N LYS A 64 14.78 -11.26 0.90
CA LYS A 64 16.08 -11.44 0.24
C LYS A 64 16.35 -12.91 -0.08
N ARG A 65 16.07 -13.83 0.84
CA ARG A 65 16.22 -15.29 0.62
C ARG A 65 15.38 -15.77 -0.56
N ILE A 66 14.11 -15.35 -0.61
CA ILE A 66 13.20 -15.68 -1.72
C ILE A 66 13.73 -15.14 -3.04
N LEU A 67 14.18 -13.89 -3.06
CA LEU A 67 14.75 -13.27 -4.25
C LEU A 67 15.99 -13.99 -4.73
N ASP A 68 16.96 -14.25 -3.83
CA ASP A 68 18.21 -14.91 -4.17
C ASP A 68 17.93 -16.28 -4.80
N ARG A 69 17.02 -17.07 -4.20
CA ARG A 69 16.63 -18.39 -4.73
C ARG A 69 15.92 -18.30 -6.08
N ALA A 70 15.07 -17.31 -6.28
CA ALA A 70 14.41 -17.06 -7.56
C ALA A 70 15.42 -16.73 -8.67
N LEU A 71 16.41 -15.88 -8.36
CA LEU A 71 17.48 -15.50 -9.30
C LEU A 71 18.39 -16.69 -9.64
N GLU A 72 18.74 -17.54 -8.68
CA GLU A 72 19.51 -18.77 -8.91
C GLU A 72 18.81 -19.70 -9.93
N LEU A 73 17.48 -19.78 -9.87
CA LEU A 73 16.67 -20.55 -10.83
C LEU A 73 16.46 -19.80 -12.16
N GLY A 74 16.98 -18.58 -12.29
CA GLY A 74 16.83 -17.75 -13.49
C GLY A 74 15.42 -17.16 -13.65
N ILE A 75 14.65 -16.99 -12.57
CA ILE A 75 13.44 -16.17 -12.55
C ILE A 75 13.89 -14.71 -12.53
N ARG A 76 13.28 -13.87 -13.35
CA ARG A 76 13.67 -12.47 -13.45
C ARG A 76 13.22 -11.70 -12.20
N ARG A 77 14.00 -10.71 -11.80
CA ARG A 77 13.71 -9.86 -10.64
C ARG A 77 12.33 -9.21 -10.71
N GLU A 78 11.95 -8.72 -11.89
CA GLU A 78 10.66 -8.10 -12.14
C GLU A 78 9.46 -9.04 -12.01
N ASP A 79 9.69 -10.34 -11.97
CA ASP A 79 8.66 -11.38 -11.79
C ASP A 79 8.53 -11.83 -10.32
N VAL A 80 9.30 -11.23 -9.41
CA VAL A 80 9.23 -11.49 -7.97
C VAL A 80 8.56 -10.32 -7.27
N TYR A 81 7.44 -10.60 -6.62
CA TYR A 81 6.67 -9.66 -5.78
C TYR A 81 6.79 -10.08 -4.33
N ILE A 82 6.92 -9.16 -3.40
CA ILE A 82 7.03 -9.49 -1.97
C ILE A 82 5.81 -9.00 -1.20
N ASP A 83 5.16 -9.90 -0.48
CA ASP A 83 4.14 -9.60 0.51
C ASP A 83 4.80 -9.53 1.89
N CYS A 84 4.87 -8.32 2.45
CA CYS A 84 5.41 -8.09 3.78
C CYS A 84 4.46 -8.48 4.91
N LEU A 85 3.29 -8.99 4.59
CA LEU A 85 2.25 -9.51 5.45
C LEU A 85 1.69 -8.46 6.43
N THR A 86 0.38 -8.23 6.30
CA THR A 86 -0.37 -7.34 7.19
C THR A 86 -0.96 -8.15 8.34
N LEU A 87 -0.48 -7.88 9.55
CA LEU A 87 -1.10 -8.36 10.78
C LEU A 87 -2.22 -7.40 11.21
N THR A 88 -3.19 -7.91 11.95
CA THR A 88 -4.29 -7.08 12.43
C THR A 88 -3.85 -6.14 13.56
N ALA A 89 -4.19 -4.85 13.43
CA ALA A 89 -3.83 -3.84 14.42
C ALA A 89 -4.50 -4.06 15.79
N SER A 90 -5.61 -4.80 15.84
CA SER A 90 -6.26 -5.14 17.11
C SER A 90 -5.44 -6.10 17.95
N ALA A 91 -4.59 -6.93 17.34
CA ALA A 91 -3.75 -7.89 18.04
C ALA A 91 -2.32 -7.39 18.24
N GLU A 92 -1.78 -6.63 17.28
CA GLU A 92 -0.37 -6.21 17.28
C GLU A 92 -0.19 -4.83 16.62
N GLN A 93 -0.41 -3.74 17.36
CA GLN A 93 -0.30 -2.38 16.84
C GLN A 93 1.12 -2.02 16.36
N GLU A 94 2.15 -2.44 17.09
CA GLU A 94 3.55 -2.19 16.73
C GLU A 94 3.91 -2.82 15.38
N GLY A 95 3.33 -3.98 15.07
CA GLY A 95 3.53 -4.69 13.80
C GLY A 95 3.09 -3.91 12.57
N VAL A 96 2.19 -2.93 12.73
CA VAL A 96 1.75 -2.05 11.62
C VAL A 96 2.94 -1.26 11.06
N MET A 97 3.69 -0.61 11.93
CA MET A 97 4.86 0.19 11.52
C MET A 97 5.99 -0.69 11.00
N GLU A 98 6.16 -1.89 11.54
CA GLU A 98 7.15 -2.84 11.04
C GLU A 98 6.79 -3.33 9.62
N THR A 99 5.50 -3.53 9.32
CA THR A 99 5.05 -3.82 7.94
C THR A 99 5.41 -2.68 6.99
N LEU A 100 5.15 -1.42 7.35
CA LEU A 100 5.47 -0.27 6.51
C LEU A 100 7.00 -0.10 6.31
N LYS A 101 7.79 -0.28 7.35
CA LYS A 101 9.26 -0.27 7.24
C LYS A 101 9.76 -1.39 6.32
N ALA A 102 9.20 -2.60 6.42
CA ALA A 102 9.56 -3.72 5.56
C ALA A 102 9.24 -3.43 4.09
N LEU A 103 8.07 -2.85 3.78
CA LEU A 103 7.71 -2.39 2.42
C LEU A 103 8.75 -1.43 1.86
N THR A 104 9.12 -0.41 2.64
CA THR A 104 10.11 0.60 2.22
C THR A 104 11.45 -0.04 1.92
N ARG A 105 11.92 -0.93 2.78
CA ARG A 105 13.21 -1.62 2.58
C ARG A 105 13.20 -2.53 1.36
N VAL A 106 12.16 -3.35 1.19
CA VAL A 106 12.01 -4.24 0.03
C VAL A 106 12.01 -3.42 -1.27
N LYS A 107 11.29 -2.30 -1.27
CA LYS A 107 11.20 -1.42 -2.44
C LYS A 107 12.52 -0.74 -2.76
N GLN A 108 13.19 -0.18 -1.76
CA GLN A 108 14.39 0.65 -1.95
C GLN A 108 15.67 -0.16 -2.05
N GLU A 109 15.83 -1.19 -1.21
CA GLU A 109 17.08 -1.95 -1.13
C GLU A 109 17.11 -3.15 -2.09
N LEU A 110 15.97 -3.84 -2.29
CA LEU A 110 15.88 -4.96 -3.23
C LEU A 110 15.33 -4.56 -4.61
N GLY A 111 14.74 -3.38 -4.75
CA GLY A 111 14.15 -2.91 -6.03
C GLY A 111 12.95 -3.75 -6.49
N LEU A 112 12.28 -4.47 -5.58
CA LEU A 112 11.16 -5.35 -5.90
C LEU A 112 9.83 -4.62 -5.86
N GLN A 113 8.84 -5.22 -6.51
CA GLN A 113 7.44 -4.84 -6.35
C GLN A 113 6.90 -5.48 -5.06
N THR A 114 5.95 -4.80 -4.43
CA THR A 114 5.39 -5.19 -3.14
C THR A 114 3.89 -5.43 -3.24
N VAL A 115 3.40 -6.36 -2.45
CA VAL A 115 1.98 -6.77 -2.37
C VAL A 115 1.54 -6.68 -0.92
N LEU A 116 0.29 -6.36 -0.66
CA LEU A 116 -0.34 -6.51 0.66
C LEU A 116 -1.83 -6.81 0.54
N GLY A 117 -2.31 -7.73 1.38
CA GLY A 117 -3.72 -7.86 1.75
C GLY A 117 -4.14 -6.75 2.70
N VAL A 118 -4.57 -5.60 2.16
CA VAL A 118 -4.79 -4.37 2.95
C VAL A 118 -5.84 -4.54 4.04
N SER A 119 -6.93 -5.25 3.76
CA SER A 119 -8.07 -5.38 4.69
C SER A 119 -7.78 -6.20 5.95
N ASN A 120 -6.66 -6.92 5.99
CA ASN A 120 -6.26 -7.69 7.17
C ASN A 120 -5.97 -6.79 8.37
N ILE A 121 -5.51 -5.56 8.16
CA ILE A 121 -5.18 -4.58 9.20
C ILE A 121 -6.32 -4.34 10.18
N SER A 122 -7.56 -4.40 9.73
CA SER A 122 -8.74 -3.97 10.47
C SER A 122 -9.58 -5.10 11.06
N PHE A 123 -9.14 -6.35 11.00
CA PHE A 123 -9.89 -7.44 11.62
C PHE A 123 -10.09 -7.20 13.12
N GLY A 124 -11.33 -7.41 13.60
CA GLY A 124 -11.71 -7.17 14.98
C GLY A 124 -11.90 -5.70 15.39
N LEU A 125 -11.71 -4.74 14.46
CA LEU A 125 -11.92 -3.31 14.74
C LEU A 125 -13.28 -2.82 14.21
N PRO A 126 -13.91 -1.84 14.87
CA PRO A 126 -15.06 -1.13 14.31
C PRO A 126 -14.63 -0.21 13.17
N ASN A 127 -15.59 0.20 12.33
CA ASN A 127 -15.37 1.12 11.20
C ASN A 127 -14.15 0.73 10.33
N ARG A 128 -14.14 -0.54 9.91
CA ARG A 128 -13.03 -1.16 9.18
C ARG A 128 -12.63 -0.38 7.92
N GLU A 129 -13.58 0.24 7.26
CA GLU A 129 -13.34 1.00 6.02
C GLU A 129 -12.39 2.18 6.26
N LEU A 130 -12.59 2.92 7.36
CA LEU A 130 -11.72 4.03 7.74
C LEU A 130 -10.28 3.55 7.99
N VAL A 131 -10.14 2.46 8.75
CA VAL A 131 -8.83 1.86 9.04
C VAL A 131 -8.14 1.38 7.76
N ASN A 132 -8.87 0.64 6.91
CA ASN A 132 -8.35 0.13 5.65
C ASN A 132 -7.88 1.24 4.71
N LYS A 133 -8.68 2.29 4.53
CA LYS A 133 -8.37 3.45 3.69
C LYS A 133 -7.11 4.17 4.18
N THR A 134 -7.03 4.42 5.48
CA THR A 134 -5.88 5.11 6.10
C THR A 134 -4.62 4.27 5.94
N PHE A 135 -4.69 2.99 6.29
CA PHE A 135 -3.55 2.07 6.15
C PHE A 135 -3.10 1.92 4.68
N LEU A 136 -4.05 1.83 3.74
CA LEU A 136 -3.73 1.79 2.31
C LEU A 136 -2.90 3.00 1.89
N THR A 137 -3.29 4.21 2.31
CA THR A 137 -2.54 5.44 1.98
C THR A 137 -1.13 5.41 2.57
N MET A 138 -0.98 4.98 3.83
CA MET A 138 0.32 4.82 4.47
C MET A 138 1.19 3.78 3.74
N ALA A 139 0.60 2.65 3.36
CA ALA A 139 1.30 1.57 2.66
C ALA A 139 1.74 1.99 1.24
N LEU A 140 0.90 2.70 0.50
CA LEU A 140 1.25 3.27 -0.81
C LEU A 140 2.45 4.21 -0.69
N HIS A 141 2.46 5.07 0.35
CA HIS A 141 3.59 5.97 0.62
C HIS A 141 4.86 5.19 1.01
N ALA A 142 4.71 4.09 1.74
CA ALA A 142 5.83 3.21 2.10
C ALA A 142 6.36 2.35 0.94
N GLY A 143 5.73 2.40 -0.25
CA GLY A 143 6.20 1.69 -1.45
C GLY A 143 5.34 0.50 -1.88
N LEU A 144 4.11 0.36 -1.37
CA LEU A 144 3.16 -0.65 -1.86
C LEU A 144 2.82 -0.40 -3.32
N THR A 145 2.95 -1.43 -4.17
CA THR A 145 2.69 -1.34 -5.61
C THR A 145 1.46 -2.12 -6.06
N LEU A 146 1.13 -3.21 -5.38
CA LEU A 146 0.01 -4.10 -5.71
C LEU A 146 -0.87 -4.34 -4.47
N PRO A 147 -1.77 -3.41 -4.12
CA PRO A 147 -2.73 -3.64 -3.05
C PRO A 147 -3.77 -4.69 -3.44
N ILE A 148 -3.97 -5.71 -2.60
CA ILE A 148 -5.11 -6.61 -2.69
C ILE A 148 -6.23 -5.99 -1.86
N LEU A 149 -7.27 -5.52 -2.55
CA LEU A 149 -8.40 -4.81 -1.96
C LEU A 149 -9.69 -5.07 -2.74
N ASN A 150 -10.84 -4.70 -2.17
CA ASN A 150 -12.10 -4.72 -2.90
C ASN A 150 -12.23 -3.46 -3.79
N PRO A 151 -12.16 -3.60 -5.12
CA PRO A 151 -12.24 -2.45 -6.03
C PRO A 151 -13.63 -1.79 -6.06
N ASN A 152 -14.67 -2.47 -5.56
CA ASN A 152 -16.03 -1.93 -5.49
C ASN A 152 -16.25 -1.03 -4.26
N THR A 153 -15.25 -0.90 -3.38
CA THR A 153 -15.31 0.04 -2.26
C THR A 153 -14.73 1.37 -2.71
N GLU A 154 -15.63 2.35 -2.95
CA GLU A 154 -15.24 3.67 -3.51
C GLU A 154 -14.18 4.39 -2.68
N SER A 155 -14.27 4.36 -1.36
CA SER A 155 -13.28 4.98 -0.49
C SER A 155 -11.86 4.43 -0.68
N MET A 156 -11.73 3.15 -1.05
CA MET A 156 -10.43 2.51 -1.31
C MET A 156 -9.86 2.94 -2.67
N THR A 157 -10.70 2.93 -3.70
CA THR A 157 -10.28 3.37 -5.05
C THR A 157 -10.01 4.87 -5.09
N ALA A 158 -10.81 5.68 -4.37
CA ALA A 158 -10.58 7.10 -4.17
C ALA A 158 -9.23 7.38 -3.48
N ALA A 159 -8.87 6.60 -2.46
CA ALA A 159 -7.56 6.74 -1.80
C ALA A 159 -6.40 6.49 -2.77
N VAL A 160 -6.50 5.47 -3.64
CA VAL A 160 -5.47 5.19 -4.65
C VAL A 160 -5.37 6.34 -5.66
N ARG A 161 -6.49 6.85 -6.18
CA ARG A 161 -6.48 7.97 -7.14
C ARG A 161 -5.89 9.23 -6.52
N THR A 162 -6.32 9.55 -5.30
CA THR A 162 -5.81 10.73 -4.57
C THR A 162 -4.31 10.59 -4.27
N TYR A 163 -3.85 9.40 -3.85
CA TYR A 163 -2.43 9.15 -3.66
C TYR A 163 -1.64 9.35 -4.96
N ARG A 164 -2.11 8.80 -6.09
CA ARG A 164 -1.44 8.96 -7.39
C ARG A 164 -1.30 10.42 -7.80
N LEU A 165 -2.34 11.22 -7.55
CA LEU A 165 -2.30 12.66 -7.76
C LEU A 165 -1.22 13.33 -6.90
N LEU A 166 -1.27 13.10 -5.59
CA LEU A 166 -0.36 13.75 -4.63
C LEU A 166 1.10 13.29 -4.78
N ALA A 167 1.32 12.04 -5.20
CA ALA A 167 2.65 11.49 -5.47
C ALA A 167 3.18 11.83 -6.88
N ASN A 168 2.48 12.69 -7.63
CA ASN A 168 2.84 13.10 -9.00
C ASN A 168 2.93 11.93 -10.00
N HIS A 169 2.16 10.88 -9.77
CA HIS A 169 1.98 9.77 -10.71
C HIS A 169 0.88 10.07 -11.74
N ASP A 170 -0.13 10.86 -11.37
CA ASP A 170 -1.14 11.43 -12.26
C ASP A 170 -0.74 12.87 -12.63
N ARG A 171 0.05 13.00 -13.69
CA ARG A 171 0.59 14.29 -14.12
C ARG A 171 -0.53 15.20 -14.62
N ASN A 172 -0.51 16.46 -14.18
CA ASN A 172 -1.54 17.46 -14.47
C ASN A 172 -2.94 17.08 -13.98
N ALA A 173 -3.05 16.13 -13.06
CA ALA A 173 -4.31 15.67 -12.46
C ALA A 173 -5.34 15.15 -13.51
N VAL A 174 -4.90 14.63 -14.64
CA VAL A 174 -5.76 14.27 -15.78
C VAL A 174 -6.74 13.16 -15.38
N GLU A 175 -6.25 12.08 -14.77
CA GLU A 175 -7.09 10.96 -14.36
C GLU A 175 -8.04 11.37 -13.22
N TYR A 176 -7.53 12.15 -12.27
CA TYR A 176 -8.32 12.63 -11.12
C TYR A 176 -9.45 13.55 -11.57
N ILE A 177 -9.16 14.54 -12.41
CA ILE A 177 -10.16 15.48 -12.94
C ILE A 177 -11.18 14.75 -13.84
N ALA A 178 -10.74 13.81 -14.66
CA ALA A 178 -11.65 13.03 -15.50
C ALA A 178 -12.66 12.22 -14.65
N HIS A 179 -12.24 11.76 -13.49
CA HIS A 179 -13.11 10.96 -12.61
C HIS A 179 -14.03 11.82 -11.73
N TYR A 180 -13.51 12.92 -11.18
CA TYR A 180 -14.25 13.75 -10.21
C TYR A 180 -14.72 15.10 -10.75
N GLY A 181 -14.29 15.51 -11.93
CA GLY A 181 -14.56 16.84 -12.49
C GLY A 181 -16.04 17.14 -12.79
N GLY A 182 -16.90 16.12 -12.86
CA GLY A 182 -18.35 16.29 -13.01
C GLY A 182 -19.10 16.50 -11.67
N GLU A 183 -18.45 16.21 -10.54
CA GLU A 183 -19.04 16.28 -9.21
C GLU A 183 -18.66 17.55 -8.43
N THR A 184 -17.79 18.39 -8.99
CA THR A 184 -17.30 19.58 -8.29
C THR A 184 -18.41 20.64 -8.25
N PRO A 185 -18.90 21.06 -7.07
CA PRO A 185 -19.56 22.37 -6.94
C PRO A 185 -18.56 23.40 -7.49
N ALA A 186 -19.03 24.29 -8.36
CA ALA A 186 -18.18 25.28 -9.03
C ALA A 186 -17.16 25.85 -8.05
N ALA A 187 -15.88 25.70 -8.37
CA ALA A 187 -14.80 26.29 -7.60
C ALA A 187 -15.17 27.76 -7.32
N PRO A 188 -14.97 28.27 -6.11
CA PRO A 188 -15.22 29.67 -5.85
C PRO A 188 -14.40 30.48 -6.85
N LYS A 189 -15.10 31.16 -7.76
CA LYS A 189 -14.49 31.95 -8.82
C LYS A 189 -13.51 32.94 -8.18
N ALA A 190 -12.27 32.86 -8.57
CA ALA A 190 -11.23 33.93 -8.64
C ALA A 190 -11.21 35.07 -7.60
N ALA A 191 -11.97 35.00 -6.51
CA ALA A 191 -11.89 35.98 -5.41
C ALA A 191 -10.73 35.68 -4.44
N ALA A 192 -10.12 34.47 -4.52
CA ALA A 192 -9.05 34.06 -3.60
C ALA A 192 -7.67 34.71 -3.86
N GLN A 193 -7.49 35.45 -4.95
CA GLN A 193 -6.17 36.05 -5.27
C GLN A 193 -5.88 37.39 -4.54
N SER A 194 -6.86 37.95 -3.82
CA SER A 194 -6.66 39.19 -3.08
C SER A 194 -6.98 39.08 -1.58
N MET A 195 -7.35 37.91 -1.11
CA MET A 195 -7.66 37.72 0.33
C MET A 195 -6.39 37.44 1.12
N THR A 196 -6.26 38.09 2.27
CA THR A 196 -5.25 37.73 3.25
C THR A 196 -5.52 36.34 3.84
N LEU A 197 -4.47 35.68 4.37
CA LEU A 197 -4.62 34.35 4.97
C LEU A 197 -5.75 34.27 6.03
N PRO A 198 -5.92 35.25 6.92
CA PRO A 198 -7.05 35.31 7.84
C PRO A 198 -8.42 35.38 7.16
N GLU A 199 -8.57 36.15 6.10
CA GLU A 199 -9.83 36.27 5.35
C GLU A 199 -10.17 34.97 4.59
N ALA A 200 -9.18 34.29 4.04
CA ALA A 200 -9.37 32.99 3.38
C ALA A 200 -9.80 31.91 4.38
N ILE A 201 -9.25 31.91 5.58
CA ILE A 201 -9.64 31.00 6.67
C ILE A 201 -11.06 31.31 7.15
N ALA A 202 -11.40 32.58 7.32
CA ALA A 202 -12.76 33.02 7.72
C ALA A 202 -13.83 32.68 6.67
N ALA A 203 -13.50 32.81 5.39
CA ALA A 203 -14.40 32.44 4.29
C ALA A 203 -14.64 30.91 4.17
N GLY A 204 -13.69 30.10 4.56
CA GLY A 204 -13.82 28.64 4.63
C GLY A 204 -14.50 28.11 5.89
N LEU A 205 -14.69 28.97 6.89
CA LEU A 205 -15.29 28.62 8.19
C LEU A 205 -16.40 29.61 8.60
N PRO A 206 -17.49 29.72 7.84
CA PRO A 206 -18.48 30.77 8.02
C PRO A 206 -19.21 30.76 9.39
N ALA A 207 -19.04 29.72 10.20
CA ALA A 207 -19.63 29.57 11.53
C ALA A 207 -18.64 29.85 12.69
N CYS A 208 -17.39 30.15 12.40
CA CYS A 208 -16.38 30.47 13.44
C CYS A 208 -16.23 32.00 13.57
N GLY A 209 -16.65 32.56 14.71
CA GLY A 209 -16.35 33.95 15.06
C GLY A 209 -14.82 34.18 15.16
N GLU A 210 -14.39 35.43 14.92
CA GLU A 210 -12.97 35.85 14.88
C GLU A 210 -12.12 35.31 16.05
N ASN A 211 -12.67 35.30 17.28
CA ASN A 211 -11.97 34.80 18.47
C ASN A 211 -11.61 33.31 18.39
N ARG A 212 -12.40 32.49 17.69
CA ARG A 212 -12.16 31.04 17.58
C ARG A 212 -11.11 30.72 16.54
N VAL A 213 -11.03 31.52 15.47
CA VAL A 213 -10.00 31.40 14.44
C VAL A 213 -8.62 31.75 15.02
N GLN A 214 -8.59 32.81 15.81
CA GLN A 214 -7.35 33.26 16.47
C GLN A 214 -6.85 32.24 17.50
N GLU A 215 -7.74 31.67 18.33
CA GLU A 215 -7.43 30.61 19.30
C GLU A 215 -6.95 29.31 18.63
N MET A 216 -7.53 28.92 17.49
CA MET A 216 -7.05 27.77 16.72
C MET A 216 -5.70 28.02 16.06
N THR A 217 -5.45 29.23 15.57
CA THR A 217 -4.17 29.62 14.97
C THR A 217 -3.04 29.60 16.00
N GLU A 218 -3.30 30.11 17.21
CA GLU A 218 -2.37 30.09 18.32
C GLU A 218 -2.07 28.65 18.79
N LYS A 219 -3.07 27.78 18.91
CA LYS A 219 -2.91 26.37 19.24
C LYS A 219 -2.13 25.58 18.18
N LEU A 220 -2.36 25.86 16.89
CA LEU A 220 -1.60 25.25 15.80
C LEU A 220 -0.14 25.70 15.80
N ALA A 221 0.12 26.99 16.07
CA ALA A 221 1.48 27.52 16.20
C ALA A 221 2.21 26.90 17.40
N GLN A 222 1.56 26.73 18.55
CA GLN A 222 2.16 26.09 19.73
C GLN A 222 2.46 24.60 19.52
N ASN A 223 1.62 23.87 18.77
CA ASN A 223 1.85 22.45 18.48
C ASN A 223 2.90 22.20 17.39
N ALA A 224 3.25 23.20 16.60
CA ALA A 224 4.31 23.09 15.58
C ALA A 224 5.73 23.24 16.16
N TYR A 225 5.86 23.64 17.44
CA TYR A 225 7.15 23.84 18.13
C TYR A 225 7.41 22.84 19.27
N ASN A 226 6.53 21.84 19.46
CA ASN A 226 6.73 20.69 20.34
C ASN A 226 6.82 19.41 19.52
#